data_c292d1408d6dc448a49b74022b8a7405
#
_entry.id   c292d1408d6dc448a49b74022b8a7405
#
_cell.length_a   1.000
_cell.length_b   1.000
_cell.length_c   1.000
_cell.angle_alpha   90.00
_cell.angle_beta   90.00
_cell.angle_gamma   90.00
#
_symmetry.space_group_name_H-M   'P 1'
#
loop_
_entity.id
_entity.type
_entity.pdbx_description
1 polymer ?
#
loop_
_entity_poly.entity_id
_entity_poly.type
_entity_poly.pdbx_seq_one_letter_code
_entity_poly.pdbx_strand_id
1 'polypeptide(L)'
;MDAKGFVVPPGGGSLLSMAPGRSAALKLLGADTGDGIMLFEETAPVGTETTFHLHRDSDEVAYVLSGEITFKIGDEVTIGGLGSCAFLPRGVPHAWKNTGAETARVLFL
;
A
#
# COMPACT_ATOMS: atom_id res chain seq x y z
N MET A 1 -3.62 -26.65 5.13
CA MET A 1 -5.01 -26.31 5.52
C MET A 1 -5.52 -25.25 4.57
N ASP A 2 -6.67 -25.50 3.99
CA ASP A 2 -7.27 -24.55 3.08
C ASP A 2 -7.90 -23.38 3.84
N ALA A 3 -7.66 -22.17 3.37
CA ALA A 3 -8.28 -20.98 3.91
C ALA A 3 -9.76 -20.94 3.49
N LYS A 4 -10.62 -20.46 4.38
CA LYS A 4 -12.04 -20.26 4.07
C LYS A 4 -12.23 -18.82 3.55
N GLY A 5 -13.14 -18.67 2.60
CA GLY A 5 -13.54 -17.34 2.14
C GLY A 5 -14.23 -16.55 3.25
N PHE A 6 -14.03 -15.25 3.27
CA PHE A 6 -14.65 -14.35 4.23
C PHE A 6 -14.72 -12.94 3.67
N VAL A 7 -15.49 -12.09 4.33
CA VAL A 7 -15.62 -10.69 3.94
C VAL A 7 -15.20 -9.80 5.09
N VAL A 8 -14.29 -8.88 4.84
CA VAL A 8 -13.93 -7.81 5.78
C VAL A 8 -14.77 -6.59 5.40
N PRO A 9 -15.68 -6.13 6.27
CA PRO A 9 -16.55 -5.00 5.94
C PRO A 9 -15.79 -3.67 5.90
N PRO A 10 -16.39 -2.60 5.36
CA PRO A 10 -15.82 -1.26 5.42
C PRO A 10 -15.45 -0.90 6.86
N GLY A 11 -14.27 -0.35 7.06
CA GLY A 11 -13.75 -0.02 8.40
C GLY A 11 -13.25 -1.22 9.20
N GLY A 12 -13.41 -2.44 8.68
CA GLY A 12 -12.89 -3.65 9.33
C GLY A 12 -11.40 -3.85 9.12
N GLY A 13 -10.86 -4.86 9.78
CA GLY A 13 -9.43 -5.16 9.79
C GLY A 13 -8.73 -4.56 11.00
N SER A 14 -7.45 -4.88 11.15
CA SER A 14 -6.63 -4.33 12.24
C SER A 14 -6.07 -2.98 11.85
N LEU A 15 -6.34 -1.95 12.65
CA LEU A 15 -5.83 -0.61 12.39
C LEU A 15 -4.47 -0.43 13.04
N LEU A 16 -3.48 -0.04 12.25
CA LEU A 16 -2.14 0.31 12.70
C LEU A 16 -1.93 1.81 12.52
N SER A 17 -1.77 2.53 13.64
CA SER A 17 -1.42 3.96 13.61
C SER A 17 0.09 4.09 13.46
N MET A 18 0.54 4.81 12.45
CA MET A 18 1.95 4.96 12.12
C MET A 18 2.51 6.33 12.49
N ALA A 19 1.68 7.36 12.40
CA ALA A 19 1.99 8.75 12.71
C ALA A 19 0.66 9.52 12.80
N PRO A 20 0.65 10.77 13.28
CA PRO A 20 -0.57 11.56 13.25
C PRO A 20 -1.19 11.63 11.86
N GLY A 21 -2.42 11.15 11.73
CA GLY A 21 -3.16 11.09 10.47
C GLY A 21 -2.72 9.99 9.50
N ARG A 22 -1.62 9.28 9.78
CA ARG A 22 -1.14 8.19 8.95
C ARG A 22 -1.47 6.85 9.60
N SER A 23 -2.18 5.99 8.88
CA SER A 23 -2.59 4.68 9.37
C SER A 23 -2.66 3.65 8.24
N ALA A 24 -2.61 2.39 8.63
CA ALA A 24 -2.84 1.27 7.72
C ALA A 24 -3.94 0.39 8.32
N ALA A 25 -4.94 0.06 7.51
CA ALA A 25 -5.97 -0.92 7.86
C ALA A 25 -5.57 -2.25 7.24
N LEU A 26 -5.17 -3.19 8.07
CA LEU A 26 -4.73 -4.52 7.65
C LEU A 26 -5.98 -5.38 7.40
N LYS A 27 -6.38 -5.50 6.13
CA LYS A 27 -7.61 -6.18 5.73
C LYS A 27 -7.44 -7.69 5.64
N LEU A 28 -6.36 -8.13 5.03
CA LEU A 28 -6.04 -9.54 4.87
C LEU A 28 -4.59 -9.77 5.31
N LEU A 29 -4.40 -10.70 6.21
CA LEU A 29 -3.07 -11.13 6.66
C LEU A 29 -2.77 -12.52 6.10
N GLY A 30 -1.50 -12.86 5.98
CA GLY A 30 -1.09 -14.19 5.54
C GLY A 30 -1.72 -15.31 6.34
N ALA A 31 -1.86 -15.13 7.67
CA ALA A 31 -2.49 -16.11 8.53
C ALA A 31 -3.97 -16.38 8.18
N ASP A 32 -4.66 -15.39 7.59
CA ASP A 32 -6.07 -15.50 7.23
C ASP A 32 -6.27 -16.15 5.87
N THR A 33 -5.26 -16.11 5.01
CA THR A 33 -5.36 -16.47 3.58
C THR A 33 -4.54 -17.68 3.20
N GLY A 34 -4.02 -18.42 4.16
CA GLY A 34 -3.11 -19.54 3.89
C GLY A 34 -1.81 -19.10 3.24
N ASP A 35 -1.29 -17.95 3.65
CA ASP A 35 -0.09 -17.29 3.11
C ASP A 35 -0.21 -16.91 1.62
N GLY A 36 -1.44 -16.83 1.11
CA GLY A 36 -1.67 -16.51 -0.29
C GLY A 36 -1.60 -15.04 -0.60
N ILE A 37 -2.28 -14.21 0.20
CA ILE A 37 -2.41 -12.77 -0.05
C ILE A 37 -2.32 -12.00 1.26
N MET A 38 -1.65 -10.86 1.21
CA MET A 38 -1.73 -9.83 2.23
C MET A 38 -2.26 -8.56 1.57
N LEU A 39 -3.20 -7.87 2.22
CA LEU A 39 -3.79 -6.67 1.67
C LEU A 39 -4.04 -5.65 2.78
N PHE A 40 -3.56 -4.43 2.58
CA PHE A 40 -3.84 -3.33 3.50
C PHE A 40 -4.12 -2.03 2.76
N GLU A 41 -4.87 -1.15 3.41
CA GLU A 41 -5.18 0.16 2.90
C GLU A 41 -4.49 1.20 3.77
N GLU A 42 -3.64 2.01 3.18
CA GLU A 42 -2.95 3.08 3.89
C GLU A 42 -3.64 4.41 3.67
N THR A 43 -3.83 5.15 4.76
CA THR A 43 -4.25 6.55 4.76
C THR A 43 -2.99 7.38 4.96
N ALA A 44 -2.66 8.20 3.98
CA ALA A 44 -1.39 8.93 3.92
C ALA A 44 -1.64 10.44 3.78
N PRO A 45 -1.44 11.22 4.84
CA PRO A 45 -1.50 12.69 4.75
C PRO A 45 -0.52 13.24 3.73
N VAL A 46 -0.75 14.47 3.28
CA VAL A 46 0.16 15.19 2.40
C VAL A 46 1.58 15.18 2.96
N GLY A 47 2.56 14.86 2.13
CA GLY A 47 3.96 14.79 2.52
C GLY A 47 4.41 13.48 3.11
N THR A 48 3.50 12.53 3.37
CA THR A 48 3.88 11.18 3.80
C THR A 48 4.80 10.55 2.75
N GLU A 49 5.91 9.99 3.20
CA GLU A 49 6.87 9.34 2.31
C GLU A 49 7.48 8.10 2.96
N THR A 50 7.94 7.20 2.11
CA THR A 50 8.74 6.05 2.53
C THR A 50 10.20 6.29 2.25
N THR A 51 11.06 5.50 2.89
CA THR A 51 12.46 5.39 2.50
C THR A 51 12.56 4.68 1.15
N PHE A 52 13.66 4.93 0.44
CA PHE A 52 13.99 4.17 -0.76
C PHE A 52 14.52 2.81 -0.33
N HIS A 53 13.75 1.75 -0.57
CA HIS A 53 14.03 0.41 -0.03
C HIS A 53 13.59 -0.66 -1.03
N LEU A 54 13.98 -1.90 -0.78
CA LEU A 54 13.55 -3.03 -1.59
C LEU A 54 13.08 -4.20 -0.72
N HIS A 55 12.20 -5.01 -1.27
CA HIS A 55 11.82 -6.29 -0.71
C HIS A 55 12.50 -7.39 -1.53
N ARG A 56 13.09 -8.36 -0.86
CA ARG A 56 13.86 -9.41 -1.55
C ARG A 56 13.00 -10.59 -1.98
N ASP A 57 11.94 -10.86 -1.24
CA ASP A 57 11.19 -12.12 -1.35
C ASP A 57 9.75 -11.94 -1.81
N SER A 58 9.30 -10.71 -2.02
CA SER A 58 7.92 -10.47 -2.41
C SER A 58 7.78 -9.30 -3.36
N ASP A 59 6.86 -9.45 -4.30
CA ASP A 59 6.39 -8.36 -5.12
C ASP A 59 5.31 -7.60 -4.37
N GLU A 60 5.10 -6.33 -4.72
CA GLU A 60 4.08 -5.50 -4.12
C GLU A 60 3.31 -4.77 -5.22
N VAL A 61 2.03 -4.57 -4.97
CA VAL A 61 1.17 -3.77 -5.85
C VAL A 61 0.59 -2.63 -5.04
N ALA A 62 0.61 -1.43 -5.59
CA ALA A 62 -0.03 -0.27 -5.01
C ALA A 62 -1.12 0.25 -5.94
N TYR A 63 -2.32 0.41 -5.41
CA TYR A 63 -3.45 0.96 -6.17
C TYR A 63 -3.95 2.21 -5.48
N VAL A 64 -3.93 3.34 -6.19
CA VAL A 64 -4.34 4.64 -5.63
C VAL A 64 -5.85 4.76 -5.65
N LEU A 65 -6.47 4.75 -4.47
CA LEU A 65 -7.91 4.87 -4.31
C LEU A 65 -8.38 6.32 -4.30
N SER A 66 -7.57 7.22 -3.76
CA SER A 66 -7.81 8.66 -3.79
C SER A 66 -6.52 9.42 -3.58
N GLY A 67 -6.47 10.65 -4.07
CA GLY A 67 -5.29 11.49 -3.98
C GLY A 67 -4.29 11.22 -5.09
N GLU A 68 -3.03 11.58 -4.83
CA GLU A 68 -1.95 11.53 -5.81
C GLU A 68 -0.67 11.06 -5.13
N ILE A 69 -0.03 10.06 -5.71
CA ILE A 69 1.22 9.51 -5.19
C ILE A 69 2.30 9.59 -6.26
N THR A 70 3.47 10.06 -5.88
CA THR A 70 4.66 9.98 -6.72
C THR A 70 5.42 8.71 -6.32
N PHE A 71 5.63 7.83 -7.30
CA PHE A 71 6.39 6.60 -7.14
C PHE A 71 7.77 6.76 -7.75
N LYS A 72 8.79 6.31 -7.01
CA LYS A 72 10.13 6.11 -7.56
C LYS A 72 10.39 4.61 -7.57
N ILE A 73 10.58 4.05 -8.75
CA ILE A 73 10.83 2.61 -8.94
C ILE A 73 12.11 2.47 -9.75
N GLY A 74 13.17 1.96 -9.12
CA GLY A 74 14.50 2.08 -9.69
C GLY A 74 14.83 3.55 -9.91
N ASP A 75 15.18 3.91 -11.13
CA ASP A 75 15.51 5.30 -11.49
C ASP A 75 14.31 6.09 -12.04
N GLU A 76 13.19 5.44 -12.25
CA GLU A 76 12.02 6.10 -12.82
C GLU A 76 11.13 6.72 -11.75
N VAL A 77 10.70 7.94 -11.99
CA VAL A 77 9.76 8.68 -11.14
C VAL A 77 8.48 8.94 -11.92
N THR A 78 7.36 8.48 -11.37
CA THR A 78 6.06 8.62 -12.03
C THR A 78 5.02 9.10 -11.02
N ILE A 79 4.20 10.05 -11.43
CA ILE A 79 3.07 10.53 -10.63
C ILE A 79 1.84 9.71 -10.99
N GLY A 80 1.23 9.10 -9.97
CA GLY A 80 0.00 8.34 -10.14
C GLY A 80 -1.16 8.97 -9.39
N GLY A 81 -2.20 9.35 -10.12
CA GLY A 81 -3.45 9.83 -9.53
C GLY A 81 -4.42 8.70 -9.25
N LEU A 82 -5.66 9.07 -8.92
CA LEU A 82 -6.77 8.14 -8.69
C LEU A 82 -6.84 7.08 -9.80
N GLY A 83 -6.91 5.81 -9.40
CA GLY A 83 -7.01 4.68 -10.32
C GLY A 83 -5.67 4.18 -10.87
N SER A 84 -4.55 4.80 -10.49
CA SER A 84 -3.22 4.32 -10.89
C SER A 84 -2.85 3.05 -10.14
N CYS A 85 -2.18 2.15 -10.85
CA CYS A 85 -1.67 0.90 -10.28
C CYS A 85 -0.16 0.84 -10.51
N ALA A 86 0.60 0.64 -9.44
CA ALA A 86 2.05 0.51 -9.51
C ALA A 86 2.46 -0.93 -9.16
N PHE A 87 3.35 -1.49 -9.96
CA PHE A 87 3.97 -2.77 -9.66
C PHE A 87 5.38 -2.53 -9.12
N LEU A 88 5.63 -3.03 -7.91
CA LEU A 88 6.88 -2.87 -7.18
C LEU A 88 7.53 -4.25 -7.08
N PRO A 89 8.34 -4.65 -8.08
CA PRO A 89 8.88 -6.01 -8.10
C PRO A 89 9.95 -6.21 -7.03
N ARG A 90 10.05 -7.45 -6.56
CA ARG A 90 11.11 -7.84 -5.63
C ARG A 90 12.48 -7.50 -6.21
N GLY A 91 13.40 -7.12 -5.34
CA GLY A 91 14.77 -6.81 -5.74
C GLY A 91 14.97 -5.46 -6.41
N VAL A 92 13.90 -4.72 -6.70
CA VAL A 92 13.99 -3.38 -7.28
C VAL A 92 13.68 -2.34 -6.21
N PRO A 93 14.62 -1.42 -5.91
CA PRO A 93 14.38 -0.39 -4.91
C PRO A 93 13.23 0.53 -5.31
N HIS A 94 12.42 0.91 -4.33
CA HIS A 94 11.30 1.80 -4.56
C HIS A 94 11.02 2.69 -3.35
N ALA A 95 10.32 3.78 -3.60
CA ALA A 95 9.80 4.69 -2.60
C ALA A 95 8.53 5.33 -3.15
N TRP A 96 7.70 5.85 -2.25
CA TRP A 96 6.57 6.65 -2.67
C TRP A 96 6.38 7.84 -1.71
N LYS A 97 5.72 8.86 -2.22
CA LYS A 97 5.40 10.08 -1.46
C LYS A 97 4.05 10.62 -1.90
N ASN A 98 3.26 11.06 -0.93
CA ASN A 98 2.05 11.84 -1.23
C ASN A 98 2.49 13.26 -1.61
N THR A 99 2.48 13.53 -2.91
CA THR A 99 2.84 14.84 -3.49
C THR A 99 1.62 15.65 -3.90
N GLY A 100 0.43 15.14 -3.60
CA GLY A 100 -0.82 15.82 -3.89
C GLY A 100 -1.18 16.89 -2.86
N ALA A 101 -2.38 17.44 -2.99
CA ALA A 101 -2.91 18.49 -2.12
C ALA A 101 -3.80 17.95 -0.99
N GLU A 102 -4.10 16.66 -1.02
CA GLU A 102 -5.04 16.02 -0.10
C GLU A 102 -4.45 14.74 0.48
N THR A 103 -5.03 14.27 1.59
CA THR A 103 -4.75 12.93 2.11
C THR A 103 -5.04 11.90 1.03
N ALA A 104 -4.12 10.99 0.81
CA ALA A 104 -4.27 9.92 -0.15
C ALA A 104 -4.67 8.62 0.56
N ARG A 105 -5.38 7.76 -0.19
CA ARG A 105 -5.67 6.39 0.22
C ARG A 105 -5.12 5.46 -0.82
N VAL A 106 -4.33 4.50 -0.39
CA VAL A 106 -3.61 3.58 -1.28
C VAL A 106 -3.82 2.15 -0.78
N LEU A 107 -4.21 1.29 -1.70
CA LEU A 107 -4.36 -0.13 -1.43
C LEU A 107 -3.05 -0.84 -1.80
N PHE A 108 -2.50 -1.61 -0.87
CA PHE A 108 -1.29 -2.40 -1.08
C PHE A 108 -1.60 -3.89 -1.00
N LEU A 109 -1.03 -4.63 -1.92
CA LEU A 109 -1.10 -6.09 -1.95
C LEU A 109 0.28 -6.70 -1.91
#